data_846c2e19d997a98654107fb7e16bd80c
#
_entry.id   846c2e19d997a98654107fb7e16bd80c
#
_cell.length_a   1.000
_cell.length_b   1.000
_cell.length_c   1.000
_cell.angle_alpha   90.00
_cell.angle_beta   90.00
_cell.angle_gamma   90.00
#
_symmetry.space_group_name_H-M   'P 1'
#
loop_
_entity.id
_entity.type
_entity.pdbx_description
1 polymer ?
#
loop_
_entity_poly.entity_id
_entity_poly.type
_entity_poly.pdbx_seq_one_letter_code
_entity_poly.pdbx_strand_id
1 'polypeptide(L)'
;MNLLVGYTADQRGAEALELAAALVQGTATPSLTIGIVVPATTPFSAIYPGGDHGFDSILSAKVDEWAVTALAQVPQGVSAKVVARSVSSVAEGLIELAEEVGAHGIVLGGRKRHRAGFFMPGAVANALLHASPVPVFMSSPQALASLRAANGQITRMTAFVGDRPGAREVIANAAKFATIRKVALRVATLVADSDVSDPATELDPHLVRTKTFLTELTESMGLQASIEVISRQSLDEAIDSLTWEAGEIAILGSSRLAASRRLFVGAKAQRILGKLHVPMAVIPN
;
A
#
# COMPACT_ATOMS: atom_id res chain seq x y z
N MET A 1 -0.29 5.00 -16.26
CA MET A 1 -0.67 4.27 -15.03
C MET A 1 -1.79 5.04 -14.37
N ASN A 2 -2.93 4.40 -14.09
CA ASN A 2 -4.06 5.00 -13.38
C ASN A 2 -4.14 4.42 -11.96
N LEU A 3 -4.20 5.27 -10.92
CA LEU A 3 -4.43 4.85 -9.55
C LEU A 3 -5.74 5.45 -9.01
N LEU A 4 -6.46 4.66 -8.22
CA LEU A 4 -7.61 5.14 -7.47
C LEU A 4 -7.14 5.63 -6.09
N VAL A 5 -7.43 6.87 -5.77
CA VAL A 5 -7.17 7.44 -4.43
C VAL A 5 -8.46 7.38 -3.61
N GLY A 6 -8.47 6.60 -2.53
CA GLY A 6 -9.55 6.65 -1.55
C GLY A 6 -9.42 7.93 -0.72
N TYR A 7 -10.10 8.99 -1.18
CA TYR A 7 -9.96 10.33 -0.61
C TYR A 7 -10.91 10.57 0.54
N THR A 8 -10.38 11.12 1.62
CA THR A 8 -11.15 11.70 2.72
C THR A 8 -10.75 13.17 2.86
N ALA A 9 -11.69 14.04 3.17
CA ALA A 9 -11.44 15.49 3.30
C ALA A 9 -10.73 15.83 4.63
N ASP A 10 -9.63 15.14 4.89
CA ASP A 10 -8.76 15.32 6.04
C ASP A 10 -7.30 15.07 5.64
N GLN A 11 -6.39 15.12 6.62
CA GLN A 11 -4.97 14.92 6.38
C GLN A 11 -4.67 13.57 5.69
N ARG A 12 -5.46 12.52 5.94
CA ARG A 12 -5.26 11.20 5.31
C ARG A 12 -5.50 11.22 3.80
N GLY A 13 -6.52 11.96 3.37
CA GLY A 13 -6.78 12.15 1.94
C GLY A 13 -5.64 12.90 1.25
N ALA A 14 -5.11 13.95 1.87
CA ALA A 14 -3.94 14.67 1.35
C ALA A 14 -2.69 13.76 1.29
N GLU A 15 -2.46 12.95 2.31
CA GLU A 15 -1.37 11.96 2.35
C GLU A 15 -1.53 10.87 1.26
N ALA A 16 -2.76 10.42 1.01
CA ALA A 16 -3.04 9.46 -0.06
C ALA A 16 -2.76 10.07 -1.44
N LEU A 17 -3.15 11.32 -1.66
CA LEU A 17 -2.88 12.06 -2.91
C LEU A 17 -1.38 12.26 -3.14
N GLU A 18 -0.63 12.65 -2.11
CA GLU A 18 0.82 12.84 -2.18
C GLU A 18 1.53 11.54 -2.57
N LEU A 19 1.17 10.41 -1.91
CA LEU A 19 1.71 9.10 -2.28
C LEU A 19 1.31 8.71 -3.71
N ALA A 20 0.04 8.88 -4.07
CA ALA A 20 -0.46 8.51 -5.39
C ALA A 20 0.24 9.31 -6.50
N ALA A 21 0.44 10.61 -6.29
CA ALA A 21 1.18 11.46 -7.22
C ALA A 21 2.62 10.97 -7.41
N ALA A 22 3.33 10.65 -6.32
CA ALA A 22 4.66 10.08 -6.38
C ALA A 22 4.68 8.73 -7.12
N LEU A 23 3.66 7.88 -6.91
CA LEU A 23 3.54 6.58 -7.58
C LEU A 23 3.29 6.69 -9.09
N VAL A 24 2.56 7.67 -9.60
CA VAL A 24 2.30 7.82 -11.03
C VAL A 24 3.33 8.69 -11.75
N GLN A 25 4.08 9.52 -11.04
CA GLN A 25 5.10 10.39 -11.61
C GLN A 25 6.15 9.56 -12.36
N GLY A 26 6.55 10.03 -13.55
CA GLY A 26 7.53 9.32 -14.40
C GLY A 26 6.96 8.12 -15.19
N THR A 27 5.67 7.83 -15.07
CA THR A 27 4.98 6.88 -15.97
C THR A 27 4.56 7.56 -17.28
N ALA A 28 4.38 6.80 -18.35
CA ALA A 28 4.04 7.36 -19.67
C ALA A 28 2.74 8.17 -19.66
N THR A 29 1.75 7.75 -18.88
CA THR A 29 0.44 8.43 -18.76
C THR A 29 0.06 8.49 -17.28
N PRO A 30 0.59 9.49 -16.52
CA PRO A 30 0.26 9.63 -15.11
C PRO A 30 -1.19 10.08 -14.94
N SER A 31 -2.00 9.27 -14.27
CA SER A 31 -3.40 9.62 -14.02
C SER A 31 -3.89 9.13 -12.66
N LEU A 32 -4.78 9.92 -12.06
CA LEU A 32 -5.42 9.62 -10.79
C LEU A 32 -6.94 9.67 -10.96
N THR A 33 -7.62 8.70 -10.37
CA THR A 33 -9.05 8.80 -10.08
C THR A 33 -9.21 9.04 -8.59
N ILE A 34 -9.77 10.16 -8.18
CA ILE A 34 -9.98 10.51 -6.79
C ILE A 34 -11.39 10.05 -6.42
N GLY A 35 -11.49 8.98 -5.62
CA GLY A 35 -12.75 8.41 -5.16
C GLY A 35 -13.17 9.02 -3.83
N ILE A 36 -14.26 9.79 -3.84
CA ILE A 36 -14.92 10.28 -2.63
C ILE A 36 -16.09 9.34 -2.35
N VAL A 37 -15.84 8.33 -1.52
CA VAL A 37 -16.84 7.32 -1.21
C VAL A 37 -17.41 7.60 0.18
N VAL A 38 -18.68 7.93 0.23
CA VAL A 38 -19.40 8.23 1.48
C VAL A 38 -20.36 7.10 1.83
N PRO A 39 -20.53 6.76 3.12
CA PRO A 39 -21.55 5.80 3.53
C PRO A 39 -22.94 6.30 3.14
N ALA A 40 -23.75 5.45 2.51
CA ALA A 40 -25.15 5.72 2.31
C ALA A 40 -25.82 5.84 3.69
N THR A 41 -26.40 6.99 3.97
CA THR A 41 -27.30 7.12 5.12
C THR A 41 -28.56 6.36 4.77
N THR A 42 -28.85 5.27 5.49
CA THR A 42 -30.22 4.70 5.49
C THR A 42 -31.14 5.82 5.97
N PRO A 43 -32.15 6.22 5.19
CA PRO A 43 -33.07 7.22 5.64
C PRO A 43 -33.69 6.76 6.96
N PHE A 44 -33.49 7.51 8.01
CA PHE A 44 -34.28 7.36 9.25
C PHE A 44 -35.71 7.89 8.99
N SER A 45 -36.24 7.53 7.83
CA SER A 45 -37.53 8.02 7.31
C SER A 45 -38.73 7.59 8.12
N ALA A 46 -38.54 6.68 9.08
CA ALA A 46 -39.66 6.19 9.92
C ALA A 46 -40.09 7.15 11.03
N ILE A 47 -39.31 8.19 11.37
CA ILE A 47 -39.57 8.98 12.58
C ILE A 47 -39.90 10.46 12.30
N TYR A 48 -39.52 11.04 11.17
CA TYR A 48 -39.80 12.44 10.81
C TYR A 48 -40.25 12.57 9.35
N PRO A 49 -41.54 12.65 9.07
CA PRO A 49 -42.04 13.01 7.75
C PRO A 49 -41.64 14.45 7.43
N GLY A 50 -40.77 14.67 6.46
CA GLY A 50 -40.42 15.98 5.93
C GLY A 50 -38.97 16.44 6.12
N GLY A 51 -38.08 15.60 6.69
CA GLY A 51 -36.71 16.00 7.00
C GLY A 51 -35.60 15.70 5.95
N ASP A 52 -35.93 14.99 4.90
CA ASP A 52 -34.90 14.37 4.04
C ASP A 52 -34.27 15.29 2.98
N HIS A 53 -34.95 16.37 2.57
CA HIS A 53 -34.47 17.16 1.42
C HIS A 53 -33.29 18.09 1.71
N GLY A 54 -33.00 18.40 2.97
CA GLY A 54 -31.89 19.30 3.35
C GLY A 54 -30.54 18.59 3.50
N PHE A 55 -30.52 17.33 3.92
CA PHE A 55 -29.26 16.60 4.19
C PHE A 55 -28.53 16.22 2.91
N ASP A 56 -29.23 15.73 1.90
CA ASP A 56 -28.65 15.32 0.63
C ASP A 56 -28.05 16.52 -0.11
N SER A 57 -28.69 17.69 -0.07
CA SER A 57 -28.15 18.90 -0.69
C SER A 57 -26.90 19.43 0.02
N ILE A 58 -26.87 19.37 1.35
CA ILE A 58 -25.71 19.76 2.16
C ILE A 58 -24.52 18.79 1.91
N LEU A 59 -24.80 17.48 1.86
CA LEU A 59 -23.78 16.49 1.57
C LEU A 59 -23.23 16.65 0.17
N SER A 60 -24.09 16.87 -0.84
CA SER A 60 -23.66 17.13 -2.23
C SER A 60 -22.75 18.36 -2.32
N ALA A 61 -23.15 19.48 -1.71
CA ALA A 61 -22.32 20.69 -1.70
C ALA A 61 -20.97 20.47 -1.02
N LYS A 62 -20.94 19.66 0.06
CA LYS A 62 -19.68 19.30 0.72
C LYS A 62 -18.80 18.40 -0.14
N VAL A 63 -19.38 17.45 -0.83
CA VAL A 63 -18.64 16.58 -1.77
C VAL A 63 -18.02 17.40 -2.90
N ASP A 64 -18.74 18.38 -3.43
CA ASP A 64 -18.23 19.30 -4.46
C ASP A 64 -17.05 20.14 -3.92
N GLU A 65 -17.14 20.67 -2.70
CA GLU A 65 -16.05 21.39 -2.03
C GLU A 65 -14.82 20.48 -1.85
N TRP A 66 -15.02 19.24 -1.43
CA TRP A 66 -13.95 18.25 -1.28
C TRP A 66 -13.31 17.88 -2.63
N ALA A 67 -14.10 17.78 -3.67
CA ALA A 67 -13.61 17.51 -5.02
C ALA A 67 -12.69 18.64 -5.52
N VAL A 68 -13.10 19.89 -5.36
CA VAL A 68 -12.28 21.06 -5.71
C VAL A 68 -10.98 21.07 -4.89
N THR A 69 -11.08 20.85 -3.58
CA THR A 69 -9.91 20.80 -2.69
C THR A 69 -8.94 19.68 -3.07
N ALA A 70 -9.46 18.50 -3.41
CA ALA A 70 -8.64 17.37 -3.83
C ALA A 70 -7.93 17.62 -5.16
N LEU A 71 -8.63 18.18 -6.15
CA LEU A 71 -8.04 18.51 -7.45
C LEU A 71 -6.95 19.58 -7.35
N ALA A 72 -7.11 20.55 -6.47
CA ALA A 72 -6.11 21.60 -6.22
C ALA A 72 -4.79 21.04 -5.63
N GLN A 73 -4.81 19.87 -5.04
CA GLN A 73 -3.61 19.20 -4.48
C GLN A 73 -2.88 18.32 -5.49
N VAL A 74 -3.45 18.09 -6.67
CA VAL A 74 -2.82 17.25 -7.71
C VAL A 74 -1.68 18.02 -8.37
N PRO A 75 -0.45 17.46 -8.44
CA PRO A 75 0.67 18.11 -9.08
C PRO A 75 0.46 18.35 -10.58
N GLN A 76 1.11 19.38 -11.12
CA GLN A 76 1.14 19.62 -12.56
C GLN A 76 1.67 18.40 -13.33
N GLY A 77 1.09 18.13 -14.49
CA GLY A 77 1.48 17.00 -15.33
C GLY A 77 0.81 15.67 -14.97
N VAL A 78 0.02 15.61 -13.90
CA VAL A 78 -0.80 14.45 -13.55
C VAL A 78 -2.26 14.73 -13.93
N SER A 79 -2.84 13.90 -14.79
CA SER A 79 -4.28 13.98 -15.10
C SER A 79 -5.08 13.45 -13.91
N ALA A 80 -6.11 14.17 -13.50
CA ALA A 80 -6.96 13.75 -12.39
C ALA A 80 -8.44 13.96 -12.69
N LYS A 81 -9.27 13.02 -12.22
CA LYS A 81 -10.73 13.16 -12.18
C LYS A 81 -11.26 12.77 -10.82
N VAL A 82 -12.37 13.35 -10.40
CA VAL A 82 -13.06 12.98 -9.18
C VAL A 82 -14.29 12.15 -9.50
N VAL A 83 -14.53 11.11 -8.71
CA VAL A 83 -15.77 10.32 -8.73
C VAL A 83 -16.29 10.23 -7.31
N ALA A 84 -17.51 10.72 -7.10
CA ALA A 84 -18.21 10.61 -5.82
C ALA A 84 -19.24 9.49 -5.86
N ARG A 85 -19.33 8.73 -4.76
CA ARG A 85 -20.32 7.65 -4.60
C ARG A 85 -20.85 7.57 -3.18
N SER A 86 -22.12 7.22 -3.07
CA SER A 86 -22.77 6.87 -1.80
C SER A 86 -23.07 5.37 -1.83
N VAL A 87 -22.54 4.62 -0.86
CA VAL A 87 -22.58 3.14 -0.82
C VAL A 87 -22.75 2.65 0.62
N SER A 88 -23.20 1.42 0.79
CA SER A 88 -23.31 0.78 2.12
C SER A 88 -21.95 0.48 2.75
N SER A 89 -20.94 0.14 1.93
CA SER A 89 -19.59 -0.19 2.36
C SER A 89 -18.57 0.61 1.57
N VAL A 90 -17.80 1.46 2.25
CA VAL A 90 -16.74 2.28 1.61
C VAL A 90 -15.67 1.40 0.94
N ALA A 91 -15.31 0.28 1.55
CA ALA A 91 -14.30 -0.62 0.98
C ALA A 91 -14.81 -1.29 -0.31
N GLU A 92 -16.05 -1.77 -0.33
CA GLU A 92 -16.67 -2.34 -1.53
C GLU A 92 -16.82 -1.29 -2.63
N GLY A 93 -17.29 -0.10 -2.29
CA GLY A 93 -17.40 1.00 -3.26
C GLY A 93 -16.05 1.42 -3.86
N LEU A 94 -14.95 1.33 -3.11
CA LEU A 94 -13.61 1.56 -3.65
C LEU A 94 -13.15 0.42 -4.57
N ILE A 95 -13.50 -0.84 -4.25
CA ILE A 95 -13.19 -1.99 -5.12
C ILE A 95 -13.95 -1.87 -6.44
N GLU A 96 -15.26 -1.67 -6.38
CA GLU A 96 -16.11 -1.49 -7.57
C GLU A 96 -15.62 -0.33 -8.45
N LEU A 97 -15.30 0.80 -7.81
CA LEU A 97 -14.77 1.96 -8.52
C LEU A 97 -13.41 1.66 -9.16
N ALA A 98 -12.53 0.91 -8.47
CA ALA A 98 -11.23 0.52 -9.02
C ALA A 98 -11.39 -0.35 -10.28
N GLU A 99 -12.32 -1.29 -10.27
CA GLU A 99 -12.66 -2.14 -11.42
C GLU A 99 -13.23 -1.32 -12.58
N GLU A 100 -14.19 -0.44 -12.29
CA GLU A 100 -14.86 0.40 -13.31
C GLU A 100 -13.88 1.33 -14.04
N VAL A 101 -12.95 1.94 -13.31
CA VAL A 101 -11.98 2.88 -13.90
C VAL A 101 -10.70 2.19 -14.38
N GLY A 102 -10.61 0.87 -14.28
CA GLY A 102 -9.43 0.10 -14.62
C GLY A 102 -8.20 0.55 -13.83
N ALA A 103 -8.36 0.77 -12.53
CA ALA A 103 -7.25 1.22 -11.68
C ALA A 103 -6.21 0.11 -11.50
N HIS A 104 -4.93 0.49 -11.57
CA HIS A 104 -3.81 -0.43 -11.31
C HIS A 104 -3.52 -0.63 -9.83
N GLY A 105 -4.23 0.07 -8.97
CA GLY A 105 -4.16 -0.04 -7.50
C GLY A 105 -4.97 1.04 -6.80
N ILE A 106 -5.23 0.81 -5.51
CA ILE A 106 -5.94 1.73 -4.62
C ILE A 106 -4.92 2.34 -3.66
N VAL A 107 -4.96 3.65 -3.48
CA VAL A 107 -4.05 4.39 -2.58
C VAL A 107 -4.84 4.96 -1.42
N LEU A 108 -4.38 4.72 -0.20
CA LEU A 108 -4.99 5.19 1.04
C LEU A 108 -3.97 5.92 1.92
N GLY A 109 -4.43 6.92 2.65
CA GLY A 109 -3.69 7.52 3.75
C GLY A 109 -3.83 6.72 5.04
N GLY A 110 -2.78 6.70 5.84
CA GLY A 110 -2.73 5.97 7.10
C GLY A 110 -3.21 6.77 8.30
N ARG A 111 -3.53 6.09 9.40
CA ARG A 111 -3.83 6.73 10.68
C ARG A 111 -2.59 6.81 11.56
N LYS A 112 -2.35 7.97 12.19
CA LYS A 112 -1.41 8.06 13.34
C LYS A 112 -1.94 7.22 14.50
N ARG A 113 -1.09 6.39 15.08
CA ARG A 113 -1.37 5.83 16.41
C ARG A 113 -0.76 6.74 17.47
N HIS A 114 -1.50 7.04 18.54
CA HIS A 114 -1.04 7.88 19.66
C HIS A 114 0.09 7.26 20.50
N ARG A 115 0.47 6.03 20.26
CA ARG A 115 1.58 5.35 20.96
C ARG A 115 2.51 4.67 19.97
N ALA A 116 3.80 5.01 20.07
CA ALA A 116 4.95 4.28 19.54
C ALA A 116 5.11 4.17 17.99
N GLY A 117 4.61 5.12 17.20
CA GLY A 117 5.02 5.22 15.78
C GLY A 117 4.52 4.09 14.85
N PHE A 118 3.69 3.17 15.32
CA PHE A 118 3.18 2.07 14.52
C PHE A 118 2.08 2.51 13.53
N PHE A 119 2.17 2.03 12.30
CA PHE A 119 1.08 2.10 11.34
C PHE A 119 -0.04 1.14 11.76
N MET A 120 -1.28 1.63 11.77
CA MET A 120 -2.46 0.77 11.88
C MET A 120 -3.41 1.03 10.71
N PRO A 121 -3.73 0.00 9.93
CA PRO A 121 -4.80 0.12 8.95
C PRO A 121 -6.10 0.53 9.64
N GLY A 122 -6.78 1.54 9.11
CA GLY A 122 -8.17 1.83 9.50
C GLY A 122 -9.11 0.72 9.00
N ALA A 123 -10.39 0.77 9.39
CA ALA A 123 -11.38 -0.26 9.00
C ALA A 123 -11.44 -0.46 7.47
N VAL A 124 -11.46 0.62 6.70
CA VAL A 124 -11.48 0.56 5.22
C VAL A 124 -10.19 -0.07 4.68
N ALA A 125 -9.01 0.35 5.15
CA ALA A 125 -7.75 -0.22 4.72
C ALA A 125 -7.67 -1.71 5.07
N ASN A 126 -8.10 -2.09 6.28
CA ASN A 126 -8.13 -3.49 6.68
C ASN A 126 -9.07 -4.34 5.82
N ALA A 127 -10.27 -3.82 5.50
CA ALA A 127 -11.19 -4.51 4.59
C ALA A 127 -10.59 -4.69 3.19
N LEU A 128 -9.93 -3.65 2.64
CA LEU A 128 -9.25 -3.74 1.34
C LEU A 128 -8.07 -4.73 1.36
N LEU A 129 -7.32 -4.81 2.45
CA LEU A 129 -6.23 -5.79 2.63
C LEU A 129 -6.72 -7.25 2.69
N HIS A 130 -8.03 -7.46 2.78
CA HIS A 130 -8.65 -8.79 2.78
C HIS A 130 -9.57 -9.06 1.57
N ALA A 131 -9.82 -8.06 0.72
CA ALA A 131 -10.80 -8.22 -0.36
C ALA A 131 -10.39 -7.62 -1.70
N SER A 132 -9.41 -6.71 -1.75
CA SER A 132 -9.07 -6.00 -2.97
C SER A 132 -8.51 -6.94 -4.04
N PRO A 133 -8.97 -6.84 -5.30
CA PRO A 133 -8.40 -7.57 -6.44
C PRO A 133 -7.18 -6.86 -7.04
N VAL A 134 -6.90 -5.64 -6.61
CA VAL A 134 -5.77 -4.83 -7.09
C VAL A 134 -4.84 -4.46 -5.92
N PRO A 135 -3.57 -4.11 -6.19
CA PRO A 135 -2.64 -3.63 -5.16
C PRO A 135 -3.23 -2.51 -4.30
N VAL A 136 -2.98 -2.56 -3.00
CA VAL A 136 -3.35 -1.51 -2.05
C VAL A 136 -2.07 -0.85 -1.54
N PHE A 137 -1.93 0.44 -1.86
CA PHE A 137 -0.83 1.29 -1.41
C PHE A 137 -1.28 2.09 -0.19
N MET A 138 -0.39 2.22 0.78
CA MET A 138 -0.68 2.91 2.03
C MET A 138 0.47 3.81 2.43
N SER A 139 0.15 4.98 2.95
CA SER A 139 1.10 5.91 3.54
C SER A 139 0.85 6.09 5.04
N SER A 140 1.82 6.68 5.71
CA SER A 140 1.71 7.21 7.06
C SER A 140 2.47 8.54 7.11
N PRO A 141 2.27 9.39 8.11
CA PRO A 141 3.04 10.62 8.22
C PRO A 141 4.56 10.42 8.21
N GLN A 142 5.05 9.35 8.84
CA GLN A 142 6.46 9.00 8.83
C GLN A 142 6.93 8.53 7.45
N ALA A 143 6.12 7.73 6.79
CA ALA A 143 6.39 7.25 5.43
C ALA A 143 6.47 8.40 4.43
N LEU A 144 5.60 9.39 4.54
CA LEU A 144 5.66 10.60 3.71
C LEU A 144 6.85 11.49 4.04
N ALA A 145 7.31 11.53 5.27
CA ALA A 145 8.54 12.25 5.61
C ALA A 145 9.73 11.67 4.84
N SER A 146 9.85 10.33 4.74
CA SER A 146 10.84 9.67 3.91
C SER A 146 10.72 10.01 2.42
N LEU A 147 9.49 10.01 1.90
CA LEU A 147 9.22 10.38 0.51
C LEU A 147 9.56 11.84 0.21
N ARG A 148 9.22 12.76 1.10
CA ARG A 148 9.55 14.19 1.00
C ARG A 148 11.05 14.43 1.06
N ALA A 149 11.80 13.67 1.88
CA ALA A 149 13.26 13.73 1.92
C ALA A 149 13.91 13.33 0.58
N ALA A 150 13.20 12.55 -0.24
CA ALA A 150 13.58 12.22 -1.61
C ALA A 150 12.92 13.14 -2.66
N ASN A 151 12.47 14.34 -2.29
CA ASN A 151 11.76 15.27 -3.17
C ASN A 151 10.53 14.66 -3.87
N GLY A 152 9.81 13.79 -3.16
CA GLY A 152 8.64 13.08 -3.69
C GLY A 152 8.97 11.96 -4.69
N GLN A 153 10.25 11.62 -4.86
CA GLN A 153 10.67 10.58 -5.80
C GLN A 153 10.78 9.22 -5.10
N ILE A 154 10.38 8.19 -5.82
CA ILE A 154 10.65 6.82 -5.42
C ILE A 154 12.08 6.48 -5.87
N THR A 155 12.89 5.94 -4.97
CA THR A 155 14.30 5.65 -5.19
C THR A 155 14.59 4.16 -5.26
N ARG A 156 13.85 3.36 -4.48
CA ARG A 156 14.03 1.90 -4.39
C ARG A 156 12.70 1.20 -4.10
N MET A 157 12.55 -0.01 -4.63
CA MET A 157 11.47 -0.93 -4.28
C MET A 157 12.05 -2.08 -3.46
N THR A 158 11.50 -2.36 -2.28
CA THR A 158 11.88 -3.49 -1.44
C THR A 158 10.77 -4.52 -1.37
N ALA A 159 10.98 -5.68 -1.99
CA ALA A 159 10.07 -6.80 -1.93
C ALA A 159 10.34 -7.66 -0.70
N PHE A 160 9.39 -7.76 0.22
CA PHE A 160 9.44 -8.70 1.33
C PHE A 160 8.90 -10.06 0.91
N VAL A 161 9.75 -11.06 0.94
CA VAL A 161 9.44 -12.43 0.56
C VAL A 161 9.97 -13.42 1.60
N GLY A 162 9.44 -14.64 1.58
CA GLY A 162 10.02 -15.79 2.26
C GLY A 162 10.62 -16.76 1.23
N ASP A 163 11.12 -17.87 1.71
CA ASP A 163 11.63 -19.02 0.94
C ASP A 163 10.52 -19.94 0.38
N ARG A 164 9.31 -19.38 0.20
CA ARG A 164 8.09 -20.16 -0.10
C ARG A 164 7.58 -19.91 -1.52
N PRO A 165 6.81 -20.84 -2.10
CA PRO A 165 6.03 -20.57 -3.31
C PRO A 165 5.22 -19.27 -3.15
N GLY A 166 5.22 -18.42 -4.18
CA GLY A 166 4.65 -17.05 -4.15
C GLY A 166 5.71 -15.94 -4.06
N ALA A 167 6.96 -16.26 -3.71
CA ALA A 167 8.06 -15.29 -3.75
C ALA A 167 8.28 -14.75 -5.17
N ARG A 168 8.18 -15.63 -6.18
CA ARG A 168 8.33 -15.26 -7.59
C ARG A 168 7.36 -14.18 -8.03
N GLU A 169 6.08 -14.32 -7.68
CA GLU A 169 5.02 -13.38 -8.06
C GLU A 169 5.24 -12.01 -7.40
N VAL A 170 5.61 -12.01 -6.12
CA VAL A 170 5.91 -10.77 -5.39
C VAL A 170 7.13 -10.06 -6.00
N ILE A 171 8.20 -10.81 -6.26
CA ILE A 171 9.43 -10.28 -6.89
C ILE A 171 9.11 -9.77 -8.30
N ALA A 172 8.34 -10.52 -9.11
CA ALA A 172 7.96 -10.12 -10.46
C ALA A 172 7.17 -8.81 -10.49
N ASN A 173 6.20 -8.68 -9.59
CA ASN A 173 5.41 -7.46 -9.47
C ASN A 173 6.27 -6.28 -9.00
N ALA A 174 7.12 -6.46 -7.98
CA ALA A 174 8.04 -5.43 -7.51
C ALA A 174 9.03 -5.00 -8.61
N ALA A 175 9.59 -5.97 -9.35
CA ALA A 175 10.48 -5.73 -10.47
C ALA A 175 9.81 -4.95 -11.61
N LYS A 176 8.54 -5.28 -11.93
CA LYS A 176 7.76 -4.53 -12.91
C LYS A 176 7.62 -3.05 -12.53
N PHE A 177 7.29 -2.77 -11.28
CA PHE A 177 7.22 -1.39 -10.79
C PHE A 177 8.60 -0.72 -10.79
N ALA A 178 9.65 -1.41 -10.33
CA ALA A 178 11.01 -0.89 -10.33
C ALA A 178 11.52 -0.56 -11.75
N THR A 179 11.25 -1.44 -12.72
CA THR A 179 11.61 -1.25 -14.12
C THR A 179 10.90 -0.06 -14.76
N ILE A 180 9.57 0.06 -14.58
CA ILE A 180 8.79 1.19 -15.10
C ILE A 180 9.33 2.51 -14.55
N ARG A 181 9.79 2.52 -13.31
CA ARG A 181 10.30 3.71 -12.64
C ARG A 181 11.81 3.90 -12.75
N LYS A 182 12.52 2.92 -13.29
CA LYS A 182 13.99 2.90 -13.40
C LYS A 182 14.68 3.08 -12.04
N VAL A 183 14.17 2.40 -11.01
CA VAL A 183 14.71 2.44 -9.66
C VAL A 183 15.27 1.07 -9.24
N ALA A 184 16.11 1.05 -8.21
CA ALA A 184 16.68 -0.18 -7.68
C ALA A 184 15.63 -1.14 -7.10
N LEU A 185 15.88 -2.44 -7.21
CA LEU A 185 15.10 -3.49 -6.55
C LEU A 185 15.93 -4.11 -5.43
N ARG A 186 15.35 -4.19 -4.24
CA ARG A 186 15.84 -4.99 -3.12
C ARG A 186 14.85 -6.11 -2.83
N VAL A 187 15.35 -7.31 -2.58
CA VAL A 187 14.56 -8.44 -2.09
C VAL A 187 15.01 -8.72 -0.67
N ALA A 188 14.10 -8.62 0.29
CA ALA A 188 14.40 -8.76 1.70
C ALA A 188 13.61 -9.93 2.32
N THR A 189 14.30 -10.73 3.14
CA THR A 189 13.69 -11.79 3.96
C THR A 189 14.01 -11.55 5.43
N LEU A 190 12.98 -11.59 6.27
CA LEU A 190 13.09 -11.46 7.71
C LEU A 190 12.89 -12.81 8.38
N VAL A 191 13.87 -13.23 9.17
CA VAL A 191 13.86 -14.49 9.93
C VAL A 191 13.92 -14.15 11.42
N ALA A 192 13.04 -14.76 12.22
CA ALA A 192 13.11 -14.69 13.68
C ALA A 192 13.78 -15.97 14.22
N ASP A 193 14.56 -15.86 15.29
CA ASP A 193 15.35 -16.97 15.83
C ASP A 193 14.53 -18.19 16.29
N SER A 194 13.21 -18.02 16.53
CA SER A 194 12.30 -19.16 16.69
C SER A 194 12.25 -20.08 15.47
N ASP A 195 12.70 -19.56 14.32
CA ASP A 195 12.74 -20.25 13.04
C ASP A 195 14.16 -20.78 12.71
N VAL A 196 15.16 -20.50 13.58
CA VAL A 196 16.57 -20.81 13.37
C VAL A 196 17.07 -21.78 14.44
N SER A 197 17.79 -22.83 14.02
CA SER A 197 18.25 -23.90 14.91
C SER A 197 19.40 -23.49 15.84
N ASP A 198 20.17 -22.45 15.48
CA ASP A 198 21.27 -21.89 16.30
C ASP A 198 21.58 -20.43 15.92
N PRO A 199 21.23 -19.46 16.81
CA PRO A 199 21.38 -18.02 16.51
C PRO A 199 22.83 -17.51 16.55
N ALA A 200 23.78 -18.31 16.99
CA ALA A 200 25.15 -17.86 17.23
C ALA A 200 26.10 -17.99 16.01
N THR A 201 25.64 -18.55 14.90
CA THR A 201 26.49 -18.83 13.75
C THR A 201 26.11 -17.95 12.57
N GLU A 202 27.03 -17.06 12.14
CA GLU A 202 26.94 -16.30 10.87
C GLU A 202 26.71 -17.20 9.61
N LEU A 203 26.80 -18.50 9.78
CA LEU A 203 26.70 -19.56 8.79
C LEU A 203 25.49 -20.48 9.01
N ASP A 204 24.37 -19.98 9.52
CA ASP A 204 23.16 -20.79 9.60
C ASP A 204 22.82 -21.34 8.20
N PRO A 205 22.80 -22.69 8.03
CA PRO A 205 22.51 -23.30 6.75
C PRO A 205 21.16 -22.89 6.16
N HIS A 206 20.21 -22.48 6.99
CA HIS A 206 18.91 -21.98 6.54
C HIS A 206 19.03 -20.60 5.91
N LEU A 207 19.78 -19.67 6.52
CA LEU A 207 19.99 -18.33 5.98
C LEU A 207 20.76 -18.38 4.66
N VAL A 208 21.81 -19.22 4.59
CA VAL A 208 22.58 -19.43 3.36
C VAL A 208 21.68 -19.98 2.25
N ARG A 209 20.91 -21.03 2.53
CA ARG A 209 19.96 -21.61 1.55
C ARG A 209 18.93 -20.61 1.09
N THR A 210 18.36 -19.82 2.02
CA THR A 210 17.37 -18.77 1.67
C THR A 210 17.99 -17.73 0.75
N LYS A 211 19.20 -17.26 1.06
CA LYS A 211 19.90 -16.29 0.24
C LYS A 211 20.21 -16.84 -1.15
N THR A 212 20.73 -18.08 -1.22
CA THR A 212 21.03 -18.76 -2.48
C THR A 212 19.75 -18.92 -3.31
N PHE A 213 18.67 -19.42 -2.71
CA PHE A 213 17.38 -19.57 -3.38
C PHE A 213 16.87 -18.27 -3.98
N LEU A 214 16.93 -17.16 -3.22
CA LEU A 214 16.48 -15.85 -3.71
C LEU A 214 17.39 -15.29 -4.81
N THR A 215 18.70 -15.53 -4.71
CA THR A 215 19.64 -15.15 -5.75
C THR A 215 19.38 -15.90 -7.05
N GLU A 216 19.30 -17.21 -7.01
CA GLU A 216 18.99 -18.05 -8.16
C GLU A 216 17.62 -17.71 -8.77
N LEU A 217 16.62 -17.43 -7.91
CA LEU A 217 15.30 -17.04 -8.35
C LEU A 217 15.32 -15.70 -9.12
N THR A 218 15.99 -14.68 -8.60
CA THR A 218 16.10 -13.37 -9.26
C THR A 218 16.91 -13.46 -10.55
N GLU A 219 18.02 -14.21 -10.56
CA GLU A 219 18.82 -14.48 -11.75
C GLU A 219 18.03 -15.23 -12.83
N SER A 220 17.24 -16.26 -12.44
CA SER A 220 16.37 -17.00 -13.37
C SER A 220 15.29 -16.12 -14.01
N MET A 221 14.97 -14.98 -13.40
CA MET A 221 14.04 -13.98 -13.91
C MET A 221 14.74 -12.87 -14.71
N GLY A 222 16.08 -12.91 -14.83
CA GLY A 222 16.87 -11.88 -15.48
C GLY A 222 16.87 -10.53 -14.74
N LEU A 223 16.65 -10.55 -13.41
CA LEU A 223 16.53 -9.34 -12.60
C LEU A 223 17.83 -9.02 -11.89
N GLN A 224 18.18 -7.73 -11.88
CA GLN A 224 19.21 -7.19 -11.00
C GLN A 224 18.56 -6.72 -9.70
N ALA A 225 18.84 -7.41 -8.61
CA ALA A 225 18.31 -7.06 -7.28
C ALA A 225 19.38 -7.28 -6.21
N SER A 226 19.37 -6.43 -5.19
CA SER A 226 20.13 -6.72 -3.97
C SER A 226 19.32 -7.68 -3.10
N ILE A 227 19.98 -8.73 -2.60
CA ILE A 227 19.35 -9.74 -1.73
C ILE A 227 19.81 -9.52 -0.30
N GLU A 228 18.86 -9.34 0.60
CA GLU A 228 19.11 -9.12 2.02
C GLU A 228 18.32 -10.14 2.86
N VAL A 229 19.03 -10.97 3.62
CA VAL A 229 18.44 -11.93 4.56
C VAL A 229 18.84 -11.49 5.96
N ILE A 230 17.86 -11.09 6.77
CA ILE A 230 18.07 -10.56 8.12
C ILE A 230 17.53 -11.55 9.14
N SER A 231 18.39 -12.01 10.02
CA SER A 231 18.03 -12.82 11.17
C SER A 231 18.25 -12.03 12.46
N ARG A 232 17.29 -12.06 13.39
CA ARG A 232 17.35 -11.47 14.72
C ARG A 232 16.55 -12.32 15.70
N GLN A 233 16.69 -12.06 17.00
CA GLN A 233 15.95 -12.79 18.04
C GLN A 233 14.42 -12.66 17.90
N SER A 234 13.97 -11.61 17.29
CA SER A 234 12.55 -11.40 17.00
C SER A 234 12.33 -10.76 15.64
N LEU A 235 11.12 -10.96 15.09
CA LEU A 235 10.71 -10.28 13.85
C LEU A 235 10.77 -8.75 14.01
N ASP A 236 10.49 -8.24 15.19
CA ASP A 236 10.52 -6.81 15.47
C ASP A 236 11.93 -6.25 15.37
N GLU A 237 12.91 -6.95 15.94
CA GLU A 237 14.33 -6.57 15.83
C GLU A 237 14.83 -6.69 14.39
N ALA A 238 14.38 -7.71 13.66
CA ALA A 238 14.71 -7.86 12.25
C ALA A 238 14.20 -6.68 11.42
N ILE A 239 12.97 -6.21 11.67
CA ILE A 239 12.41 -5.03 10.99
C ILE A 239 13.17 -3.77 11.39
N ASP A 240 13.46 -3.59 12.67
CA ASP A 240 14.15 -2.40 13.21
C ASP A 240 15.62 -2.32 12.72
N SER A 241 16.24 -3.45 12.36
CA SER A 241 17.59 -3.49 11.79
C SER A 241 17.69 -3.20 10.30
N LEU A 242 16.55 -3.07 9.60
CA LEU A 242 16.53 -2.69 8.18
C LEU A 242 16.99 -1.24 8.00
N THR A 243 17.90 -1.06 7.05
CA THR A 243 18.31 0.28 6.63
C THR A 243 17.43 0.75 5.48
N TRP A 244 16.79 1.89 5.66
CA TRP A 244 15.88 2.48 4.67
C TRP A 244 16.49 3.70 3.99
N GLU A 245 16.30 3.80 2.69
CA GLU A 245 16.63 4.98 1.91
C GLU A 245 15.44 5.95 1.84
N ALA A 246 15.72 7.24 1.73
CA ALA A 246 14.66 8.22 1.45
C ALA A 246 13.98 7.90 0.12
N GLY A 247 12.66 7.87 0.09
CA GLY A 247 11.87 7.54 -1.10
C GLY A 247 11.72 6.04 -1.39
N GLU A 248 12.15 5.17 -0.49
CA GLU A 248 11.97 3.72 -0.63
C GLU A 248 10.52 3.29 -0.34
N ILE A 249 10.05 2.28 -1.07
CA ILE A 249 8.71 1.67 -0.89
C ILE A 249 8.85 0.20 -0.59
N ALA A 250 8.13 -0.26 0.44
CA ALA A 250 8.01 -1.66 0.81
C ALA A 250 6.86 -2.34 0.05
N ILE A 251 7.11 -3.53 -0.48
CA ILE A 251 6.12 -4.36 -1.18
C ILE A 251 6.00 -5.69 -0.47
N LEU A 252 4.78 -6.06 -0.11
CA LEU A 252 4.45 -7.34 0.50
C LEU A 252 3.46 -8.10 -0.39
N GLY A 253 3.62 -9.40 -0.47
CA GLY A 253 2.66 -10.27 -1.15
C GLY A 253 1.48 -10.63 -0.27
N SER A 254 0.36 -10.92 -0.90
CA SER A 254 -0.81 -11.53 -0.25
C SER A 254 -0.46 -12.92 0.29
N SER A 255 -1.17 -13.36 1.31
CA SER A 255 -1.05 -14.71 1.85
C SER A 255 -1.65 -15.73 0.89
N ARG A 256 -1.09 -16.96 0.87
CA ARG A 256 -1.64 -18.11 0.11
C ARG A 256 -3.05 -18.52 0.54
N LEU A 257 -3.52 -18.08 1.70
CA LEU A 257 -4.89 -18.32 2.15
C LEU A 257 -5.90 -17.39 1.45
N ALA A 258 -5.43 -16.42 0.65
CA ALA A 258 -6.30 -15.59 -0.14
C ALA A 258 -7.01 -16.41 -1.23
N ALA A 259 -8.26 -16.08 -1.51
CA ALA A 259 -8.89 -16.52 -2.75
C ALA A 259 -8.08 -15.99 -3.95
N SER A 260 -8.10 -16.73 -5.07
CA SER A 260 -7.38 -16.33 -6.29
C SER A 260 -7.70 -14.87 -6.65
N ARG A 261 -6.66 -14.08 -6.88
CA ARG A 261 -6.74 -12.64 -7.20
C ARG A 261 -7.39 -11.75 -6.11
N ARG A 262 -7.30 -12.12 -4.84
CA ARG A 262 -7.72 -11.24 -3.74
C ARG A 262 -6.60 -11.08 -2.73
N LEU A 263 -6.60 -9.95 -2.03
CA LEU A 263 -5.67 -9.72 -0.94
C LEU A 263 -6.12 -10.50 0.30
N PHE A 264 -5.15 -11.03 1.01
CA PHE A 264 -5.28 -11.49 2.39
C PHE A 264 -3.93 -11.32 3.09
N VAL A 265 -3.90 -10.55 4.15
CA VAL A 265 -2.68 -10.25 4.89
C VAL A 265 -2.59 -11.15 6.12
N GLY A 266 -1.60 -12.04 6.13
CA GLY A 266 -1.32 -12.91 7.28
C GLY A 266 -0.65 -12.16 8.45
N ALA A 267 -0.62 -12.78 9.61
CA ALA A 267 -0.12 -12.17 10.86
C ALA A 267 1.31 -11.61 10.75
N LYS A 268 2.24 -12.32 10.10
CA LYS A 268 3.62 -11.86 9.87
C LYS A 268 3.65 -10.57 9.04
N ALA A 269 2.91 -10.54 7.94
CA ALA A 269 2.82 -9.36 7.08
C ALA A 269 2.14 -8.19 7.80
N GLN A 270 1.09 -8.42 8.59
CA GLN A 270 0.48 -7.38 9.42
C GLN A 270 1.47 -6.78 10.42
N ARG A 271 2.31 -7.61 11.03
CA ARG A 271 3.35 -7.14 11.98
C ARG A 271 4.41 -6.31 11.26
N ILE A 272 4.85 -6.74 10.07
CA ILE A 272 5.77 -5.96 9.23
C ILE A 272 5.13 -4.62 8.86
N LEU A 273 3.93 -4.62 8.29
CA LEU A 273 3.20 -3.40 7.92
C LEU A 273 3.05 -2.43 9.11
N GLY A 274 2.81 -2.96 10.31
CA GLY A 274 2.65 -2.16 11.52
C GLY A 274 3.89 -1.36 11.92
N LYS A 275 5.08 -1.82 11.55
CA LYS A 275 6.36 -1.22 11.97
C LYS A 275 7.06 -0.39 10.89
N LEU A 276 6.63 -0.48 9.64
CA LEU A 276 7.30 0.21 8.55
C LEU A 276 7.17 1.74 8.64
N HIS A 277 8.28 2.42 8.39
CA HIS A 277 8.38 3.88 8.34
C HIS A 277 8.43 4.43 6.90
N VAL A 278 8.25 3.57 5.92
CA VAL A 278 8.22 3.89 4.49
C VAL A 278 6.84 3.61 3.91
N PRO A 279 6.47 4.21 2.77
CA PRO A 279 5.25 3.84 2.06
C PRO A 279 5.25 2.34 1.75
N MET A 280 4.09 1.73 1.74
CA MET A 280 3.96 0.29 1.58
C MET A 280 2.87 -0.07 0.57
N ALA A 281 3.06 -1.20 -0.08
CA ALA A 281 2.07 -1.81 -0.94
C ALA A 281 1.84 -3.28 -0.55
N VAL A 282 0.60 -3.72 -0.59
CA VAL A 282 0.27 -5.14 -0.56
C VAL A 282 -0.30 -5.51 -1.92
N ILE A 283 0.29 -6.53 -2.53
CA ILE A 283 -0.07 -6.97 -3.88
C ILE A 283 -0.78 -8.32 -3.85
N PRO A 284 -1.83 -8.53 -4.66
CA PRO A 284 -2.49 -9.83 -4.79
C PRO A 284 -1.53 -10.84 -5.47
N ASN A 285 -1.71 -12.12 -5.11
CA ASN A 285 -1.01 -13.23 -5.74
C ASN A 285 -1.65 -13.60 -7.08
#